data_2aa4e7167ebe27f69664905398dafd30
#
_entry.id   2aa4e7167ebe27f69664905398dafd30
#
_cell.length_a   1.000
_cell.length_b   1.000
_cell.length_c   1.000
_cell.angle_alpha   90.00
_cell.angle_beta   90.00
_cell.angle_gamma   90.00
#
_symmetry.space_group_name_H-M   'P 1'
#
loop_
_entity.id
_entity.type
_entity.pdbx_description
1 polymer ?
#
loop_
_entity_poly.entity_id
_entity_poly.type
_entity_poly.pdbx_seq_one_letter_code
_entity_poly.pdbx_strand_id
1 'polypeptide(L)'
;IIRWSDAGVPDFHNMTWTPSNPFTNAYYNRLGQQIAFANSFIDNAQALASDPEVAYYIAEARFIRAYAYYNVIDAYGKAPLITSSKADLKPTQNSRAELFNFVESELKDLETKLKAARANEYGRVDAVAAQALLARLYLNAKVYIGVDKYTDCITYAKKVIASSYRLNTNDANGNGTAYD
;
A
#
# COMPACT_ATOMS: atom_id res chain seq x y z
N ILE A 1 8.22 -28.99 13.92
CA ILE A 1 7.60 -27.69 13.64
C ILE A 1 7.94 -26.76 14.79
N ILE A 2 8.73 -25.72 14.51
CA ILE A 2 9.02 -24.67 15.50
C ILE A 2 7.70 -23.91 15.68
N ARG A 3 7.11 -24.02 16.87
CA ARG A 3 5.94 -23.22 17.22
C ARG A 3 6.43 -21.86 17.70
N TRP A 4 6.10 -20.82 16.97
CA TRP A 4 6.27 -19.47 17.45
C TRP A 4 5.27 -19.23 18.59
N SER A 5 5.78 -19.02 19.80
CA SER A 5 4.99 -18.97 21.04
C SER A 5 5.05 -17.62 21.75
N ASP A 6 5.55 -16.58 21.08
CA ASP A 6 5.57 -15.23 21.67
C ASP A 6 4.16 -14.79 22.11
N ALA A 7 4.10 -14.00 23.17
CA ALA A 7 2.83 -13.50 23.71
C ALA A 7 2.01 -12.80 22.62
N GLY A 8 0.78 -13.24 22.43
CA GLY A 8 -0.15 -12.73 21.41
C GLY A 8 -0.16 -13.50 20.08
N VAL A 9 0.85 -14.33 19.77
CA VAL A 9 0.83 -15.18 18.55
C VAL A 9 -0.24 -16.27 18.61
N PRO A 10 -0.44 -16.96 19.74
CA PRO A 10 -1.52 -17.94 19.86
C PRO A 10 -2.91 -17.36 19.58
N ASP A 11 -3.12 -16.08 19.85
CA ASP A 11 -4.42 -15.42 19.60
C ASP A 11 -4.78 -15.44 18.11
N PHE A 12 -3.78 -15.25 17.20
CA PHE A 12 -4.01 -15.34 15.77
C PHE A 12 -4.34 -16.76 15.32
N HIS A 13 -3.63 -17.74 15.85
CA HIS A 13 -3.91 -19.16 15.56
C HIS A 13 -5.33 -19.55 15.99
N ASN A 14 -5.76 -19.07 17.15
CA ASN A 14 -7.06 -19.40 17.74
C ASN A 14 -8.19 -18.44 17.28
N MET A 15 -7.90 -17.43 16.45
CA MET A 15 -8.84 -16.39 16.04
C MET A 15 -9.47 -15.62 17.23
N THR A 16 -8.68 -15.40 18.29
CA THR A 16 -9.13 -14.79 19.55
C THR A 16 -8.44 -13.46 19.87
N TRP A 17 -7.77 -12.85 18.89
CA TRP A 17 -7.08 -11.58 19.09
C TRP A 17 -8.05 -10.46 19.51
N THR A 18 -7.54 -9.54 20.29
CA THR A 18 -8.25 -8.35 20.75
C THR A 18 -7.49 -7.08 20.32
N PRO A 19 -8.11 -5.88 20.44
CA PRO A 19 -7.41 -4.63 20.17
C PRO A 19 -6.15 -4.40 21.01
N SER A 20 -6.00 -5.07 22.15
CA SER A 20 -4.81 -4.98 23.02
C SER A 20 -3.71 -5.98 22.65
N ASN A 21 -3.91 -6.82 21.63
CA ASN A 21 -2.87 -7.74 21.18
C ASN A 21 -1.61 -6.96 20.74
N PRO A 22 -0.40 -7.32 21.22
CA PRO A 22 0.81 -6.54 20.98
C PRO A 22 1.20 -6.45 19.50
N PHE A 23 0.90 -7.48 18.68
CA PHE A 23 1.22 -7.46 17.25
C PHE A 23 0.27 -6.57 16.47
N THR A 24 -1.04 -6.57 16.79
CA THR A 24 -1.99 -5.63 16.16
C THR A 24 -1.62 -4.19 16.48
N ASN A 25 -1.26 -3.90 17.73
CA ASN A 25 -0.78 -2.58 18.14
C ASN A 25 0.52 -2.18 17.44
N ALA A 26 1.51 -3.07 17.40
CA ALA A 26 2.78 -2.82 16.74
C ALA A 26 2.60 -2.55 15.25
N TYR A 27 1.72 -3.31 14.58
CA TYR A 27 1.45 -3.11 13.16
C TYR A 27 0.78 -1.76 12.88
N TYR A 28 -0.25 -1.39 13.66
CA TYR A 28 -0.89 -0.08 13.55
C TYR A 28 0.12 1.07 13.73
N ASN A 29 0.95 0.99 14.75
CA ASN A 29 1.98 1.99 15.03
C ASN A 29 3.01 2.08 13.89
N ARG A 30 3.40 0.95 13.30
CA ARG A 30 4.32 0.92 12.15
C ARG A 30 3.71 1.59 10.92
N LEU A 31 2.43 1.34 10.63
CA LEU A 31 1.72 2.01 9.54
C LEU A 31 1.62 3.52 9.80
N GLY A 32 1.32 3.94 11.03
CA GLY A 32 1.31 5.34 11.42
C GLY A 32 2.68 6.04 11.24
N GLN A 33 3.77 5.37 11.65
CA GLN A 33 5.13 5.87 11.43
C GLN A 33 5.46 6.01 9.94
N GLN A 34 5.08 5.03 9.13
CA GLN A 34 5.29 5.06 7.68
C GLN A 34 4.56 6.25 7.03
N ILE A 35 3.30 6.50 7.43
CA ILE A 35 2.53 7.67 6.99
C ILE A 35 3.21 8.97 7.41
N ALA A 36 3.66 9.07 8.65
CA ALA A 36 4.32 10.27 9.18
C ALA A 36 5.62 10.57 8.44
N PHE A 37 6.46 9.56 8.19
CA PHE A 37 7.72 9.74 7.43
C PHE A 37 7.44 10.13 5.99
N ALA A 38 6.46 9.50 5.32
CA ALA A 38 6.08 9.88 3.96
C ALA A 38 5.59 11.33 3.90
N ASN A 39 4.74 11.75 4.83
CA ASN A 39 4.25 13.14 4.92
C ASN A 39 5.41 14.12 5.15
N SER A 40 6.30 13.84 6.10
CA SER A 40 7.45 14.67 6.38
C SER A 40 8.36 14.83 5.15
N PHE A 41 8.63 13.74 4.44
CA PHE A 41 9.42 13.81 3.22
C PHE A 41 8.72 14.64 2.13
N ILE A 42 7.44 14.40 1.87
CA ILE A 42 6.64 15.11 0.85
C ILE A 42 6.63 16.62 1.15
N ASP A 43 6.34 17.01 2.39
CA ASP A 43 6.25 18.41 2.79
C ASP A 43 7.61 19.15 2.64
N ASN A 44 8.71 18.48 2.97
CA ASN A 44 10.04 19.07 2.86
C ASN A 44 10.57 19.11 1.42
N ALA A 45 10.25 18.10 0.61
CA ALA A 45 10.69 18.02 -0.79
C ALA A 45 9.85 18.90 -1.73
N GLN A 46 8.66 19.36 -1.32
CA GLN A 46 7.71 20.06 -2.18
C GLN A 46 8.30 21.34 -2.81
N ALA A 47 9.17 22.06 -2.09
CA ALA A 47 9.83 23.26 -2.62
C ALA A 47 10.79 22.97 -3.80
N LEU A 48 11.23 21.73 -3.95
CA LEU A 48 12.14 21.26 -4.99
C LEU A 48 11.44 20.43 -6.06
N ALA A 49 10.10 20.38 -6.07
CA ALA A 49 9.29 19.55 -6.98
C ALA A 49 9.40 19.94 -8.46
N SER A 50 10.03 21.08 -8.80
CA SER A 50 10.37 21.45 -10.18
C SER A 50 11.52 20.60 -10.75
N ASP A 51 12.34 19.98 -9.91
CA ASP A 51 13.32 18.98 -10.33
C ASP A 51 12.62 17.66 -10.63
N PRO A 52 12.76 17.09 -11.84
CA PRO A 52 12.09 15.85 -12.22
C PRO A 52 12.43 14.65 -11.32
N GLU A 53 13.67 14.54 -10.84
CA GLU A 53 14.06 13.45 -9.94
C GLU A 53 13.40 13.61 -8.57
N VAL A 54 13.33 14.82 -8.03
CA VAL A 54 12.62 15.10 -6.78
C VAL A 54 11.13 14.84 -6.93
N ALA A 55 10.54 15.20 -8.07
CA ALA A 55 9.14 14.88 -8.37
C ALA A 55 8.87 13.36 -8.35
N TYR A 56 9.78 12.53 -8.88
CA TYR A 56 9.69 11.06 -8.77
C TYR A 56 9.82 10.59 -7.33
N TYR A 57 10.71 11.14 -6.52
CA TYR A 57 10.82 10.75 -5.10
C TYR A 57 9.57 11.13 -4.31
N ILE A 58 8.95 12.27 -4.61
CA ILE A 58 7.67 12.66 -4.02
C ILE A 58 6.57 11.66 -4.43
N ALA A 59 6.51 11.25 -5.70
CA ALA A 59 5.55 10.27 -6.17
C ALA A 59 5.72 8.91 -5.48
N GLU A 60 6.94 8.45 -5.28
CA GLU A 60 7.24 7.22 -4.54
C GLU A 60 6.82 7.32 -3.06
N ALA A 61 7.11 8.44 -2.41
CA ALA A 61 6.68 8.67 -1.02
C ALA A 61 5.15 8.70 -0.89
N ARG A 62 4.44 9.29 -1.87
CA ARG A 62 2.98 9.25 -1.96
C ARG A 62 2.46 7.81 -2.13
N PHE A 63 3.12 6.99 -2.96
CA PHE A 63 2.78 5.57 -3.10
C PHE A 63 2.95 4.83 -1.77
N ILE A 64 4.06 5.03 -1.07
CA ILE A 64 4.33 4.42 0.24
C ILE A 64 3.22 4.79 1.24
N ARG A 65 2.80 6.06 1.25
CA ARG A 65 1.67 6.53 2.07
C ARG A 65 0.35 5.85 1.68
N ALA A 66 0.04 5.79 0.40
CA ALA A 66 -1.17 5.12 -0.10
C ALA A 66 -1.17 3.62 0.24
N TYR A 67 -0.01 2.95 0.13
CA TYR A 67 0.15 1.56 0.51
C TYR A 67 -0.06 1.34 2.02
N ALA A 68 0.43 2.26 2.87
CA ALA A 68 0.16 2.19 4.30
C ALA A 68 -1.34 2.34 4.60
N TYR A 69 -2.04 3.30 3.96
CA TYR A 69 -3.48 3.44 4.11
C TYR A 69 -4.27 2.25 3.56
N TYR A 70 -3.83 1.63 2.46
CA TYR A 70 -4.41 0.37 1.99
C TYR A 70 -4.37 -0.71 3.08
N ASN A 71 -3.24 -0.88 3.75
CA ASN A 71 -3.12 -1.83 4.85
C ASN A 71 -3.99 -1.44 6.08
N VAL A 72 -4.16 -0.14 6.33
CA VAL A 72 -5.09 0.36 7.36
C VAL A 72 -6.54 0.00 7.01
N ILE A 73 -6.96 0.19 5.76
CA ILE A 73 -8.30 -0.18 5.27
C ILE A 73 -8.55 -1.67 5.49
N ASP A 74 -7.58 -2.50 5.15
CA ASP A 74 -7.70 -3.95 5.21
C ASP A 74 -7.74 -4.45 6.66
N ALA A 75 -6.74 -4.09 7.47
CA ALA A 75 -6.57 -4.63 8.81
C ALA A 75 -7.44 -3.95 9.88
N TYR A 76 -7.71 -2.64 9.78
CA TYR A 76 -8.36 -1.85 10.84
C TYR A 76 -9.66 -1.18 10.41
N GLY A 77 -9.82 -0.90 9.15
CA GLY A 77 -11.02 -0.30 8.56
C GLY A 77 -11.11 1.22 8.73
N LYS A 78 -10.76 1.77 9.87
CA LYS A 78 -10.87 3.19 10.18
C LYS A 78 -9.57 3.73 10.75
N ALA A 79 -9.20 4.95 10.38
CA ALA A 79 -8.09 5.70 10.96
C ALA A 79 -8.20 7.19 10.61
N PRO A 80 -7.47 8.08 11.27
CA PRO A 80 -7.31 9.44 10.80
C PRO A 80 -6.64 9.49 9.43
N LEU A 81 -7.16 10.31 8.52
CA LEU A 81 -6.50 10.61 7.25
C LEU A 81 -5.58 11.82 7.42
N ILE A 82 -4.30 11.58 7.48
CA ILE A 82 -3.25 12.59 7.68
C ILE A 82 -2.37 12.64 6.43
N THR A 83 -2.36 13.77 5.73
CA THR A 83 -1.64 13.95 4.46
C THR A 83 -0.51 14.97 4.53
N SER A 84 -0.25 15.53 5.71
CA SER A 84 0.84 16.49 5.96
C SER A 84 1.46 16.23 7.34
N SER A 85 2.75 16.48 7.49
CA SER A 85 3.46 16.47 8.76
C SER A 85 3.07 17.63 9.69
N LYS A 86 2.37 18.63 9.15
CA LYS A 86 1.87 19.82 9.86
C LYS A 86 0.40 19.67 10.25
N ALA A 87 -0.17 18.47 10.15
CA ALA A 87 -1.56 18.20 10.50
C ALA A 87 -1.85 18.42 11.99
N ASP A 88 -3.12 18.60 12.32
CA ASP A 88 -3.59 18.74 13.70
C ASP A 88 -3.17 17.53 14.55
N LEU A 89 -2.81 17.79 15.81
CA LEU A 89 -2.46 16.77 16.79
C LEU A 89 -3.68 15.96 17.29
N LYS A 90 -4.90 16.40 16.96
CA LYS A 90 -6.16 15.73 17.29
C LYS A 90 -7.00 15.48 16.06
N PRO A 91 -6.50 14.68 15.08
CA PRO A 91 -7.24 14.42 13.87
C PRO A 91 -8.50 13.59 14.15
N THR A 92 -9.56 13.85 13.39
CA THR A 92 -10.78 13.04 13.43
C THR A 92 -10.58 11.72 12.72
N GLN A 93 -11.32 10.69 13.15
CA GLN A 93 -11.28 9.38 12.51
C GLN A 93 -12.09 9.39 11.20
N ASN A 94 -11.49 8.96 10.12
CA ASN A 94 -12.13 8.75 8.82
C ASN A 94 -12.69 7.33 8.69
N SER A 95 -13.78 7.22 7.95
CA SER A 95 -14.41 5.96 7.60
C SER A 95 -13.55 5.15 6.62
N ARG A 96 -13.82 3.84 6.53
CA ARG A 96 -13.19 2.96 5.54
C ARG A 96 -13.39 3.46 4.09
N ALA A 97 -14.59 3.98 3.79
CA ALA A 97 -14.91 4.51 2.47
C ALA A 97 -14.10 5.78 2.12
N GLU A 98 -13.92 6.69 3.07
CA GLU A 98 -13.09 7.88 2.86
C GLU A 98 -11.63 7.52 2.64
N LEU A 99 -11.09 6.58 3.41
CA LEU A 99 -9.74 6.08 3.22
C LEU A 99 -9.59 5.35 1.87
N PHE A 100 -10.59 4.55 1.47
CA PHE A 100 -10.62 3.89 0.16
C PHE A 100 -10.55 4.92 -0.97
N ASN A 101 -11.40 5.94 -0.94
CA ASN A 101 -11.43 7.00 -1.94
C ASN A 101 -10.09 7.75 -2.02
N PHE A 102 -9.46 8.01 -0.88
CA PHE A 102 -8.14 8.61 -0.85
C PHE A 102 -7.10 7.71 -1.54
N VAL A 103 -7.01 6.43 -1.17
CA VAL A 103 -6.06 5.48 -1.77
C VAL A 103 -6.31 5.33 -3.27
N GLU A 104 -7.57 5.21 -3.69
CA GLU A 104 -7.94 5.12 -5.10
C GLU A 104 -7.46 6.35 -5.88
N SER A 105 -7.74 7.56 -5.38
CA SER A 105 -7.36 8.80 -6.04
C SER A 105 -5.85 9.00 -6.13
N GLU A 106 -5.12 8.71 -5.04
CA GLU A 106 -3.66 8.77 -5.02
C GLU A 106 -3.05 7.81 -6.05
N LEU A 107 -3.47 6.55 -6.06
CA LEU A 107 -2.92 5.55 -6.97
C LEU A 107 -3.22 5.85 -8.44
N LYS A 108 -4.41 6.37 -8.76
CA LYS A 108 -4.76 6.78 -10.12
C LYS A 108 -3.89 7.95 -10.61
N ASP A 109 -3.65 8.94 -9.77
CA ASP A 109 -2.76 10.06 -10.08
C ASP A 109 -1.30 9.59 -10.27
N LEU A 110 -0.87 8.65 -9.46
CA LEU A 110 0.47 8.10 -9.48
C LEU A 110 0.79 7.24 -10.71
N GLU A 111 -0.21 6.69 -11.41
CA GLU A 111 0.03 5.95 -12.67
C GLU A 111 0.80 6.77 -13.70
N THR A 112 0.64 8.09 -13.72
CA THR A 112 1.31 8.99 -14.67
C THR A 112 2.50 9.73 -14.09
N LYS A 113 2.72 9.66 -12.79
CA LYS A 113 3.78 10.38 -12.08
C LYS A 113 4.95 9.48 -11.67
N LEU A 114 4.73 8.19 -11.57
CA LEU A 114 5.78 7.21 -11.34
C LEU A 114 6.50 6.86 -12.64
N LYS A 115 7.74 6.39 -12.54
CA LYS A 115 8.50 5.91 -13.68
C LYS A 115 7.78 4.73 -14.35
N ALA A 116 7.98 4.56 -15.64
CA ALA A 116 7.40 3.44 -16.40
C ALA A 116 7.90 2.07 -15.87
N ALA A 117 7.22 1.01 -16.27
CA ALA A 117 7.55 -0.35 -15.89
C ALA A 117 9.06 -0.66 -16.06
N ARG A 118 9.73 -1.07 -14.99
CA ARG A 118 11.16 -1.43 -14.95
C ARG A 118 12.13 -0.30 -15.33
N ALA A 119 11.67 0.95 -15.41
CA ALA A 119 12.52 2.11 -15.67
C ALA A 119 13.15 2.70 -14.39
N ASN A 120 12.80 2.18 -13.23
CA ASN A 120 13.38 2.55 -11.95
C ASN A 120 14.47 1.55 -11.52
N GLU A 121 15.24 1.92 -10.51
CA GLU A 121 16.18 1.00 -9.86
C GLU A 121 15.42 -0.19 -9.25
N TYR A 122 16.11 -1.34 -9.16
CA TYR A 122 15.54 -2.53 -8.57
C TYR A 122 15.09 -2.28 -7.11
N GLY A 123 13.89 -2.71 -6.80
CA GLY A 123 13.29 -2.53 -5.47
C GLY A 123 12.58 -1.19 -5.25
N ARG A 124 12.63 -0.27 -6.22
CA ARG A 124 11.87 1.00 -6.17
C ARG A 124 10.55 0.88 -6.92
N VAL A 125 9.60 1.69 -6.50
CA VAL A 125 8.23 1.70 -7.03
C VAL A 125 8.15 2.28 -8.44
N ASP A 126 7.31 1.69 -9.29
CA ASP A 126 6.96 2.18 -10.60
C ASP A 126 5.43 2.21 -10.83
N ALA A 127 4.99 2.67 -12.00
CA ALA A 127 3.59 2.80 -12.34
C ALA A 127 2.82 1.47 -12.27
N VAL A 128 3.48 0.34 -12.56
CA VAL A 128 2.84 -0.98 -12.51
C VAL A 128 2.55 -1.41 -11.07
N ALA A 129 3.36 -0.99 -10.11
CA ALA A 129 3.06 -1.24 -8.70
C ALA A 129 1.78 -0.51 -8.25
N ALA A 130 1.55 0.73 -8.73
CA ALA A 130 0.28 1.44 -8.47
C ALA A 130 -0.91 0.72 -9.12
N GLN A 131 -0.76 0.23 -10.35
CA GLN A 131 -1.79 -0.56 -11.04
C GLN A 131 -2.09 -1.87 -10.32
N ALA A 132 -1.08 -2.58 -9.84
CA ALA A 132 -1.25 -3.81 -9.09
C ALA A 132 -1.97 -3.57 -7.76
N LEU A 133 -1.65 -2.47 -7.06
CA LEU A 133 -2.32 -2.12 -5.82
C LEU A 133 -3.78 -1.69 -6.06
N LEU A 134 -4.09 -0.99 -7.16
CA LEU A 134 -5.47 -0.69 -7.58
C LEU A 134 -6.26 -1.97 -7.86
N ALA A 135 -5.69 -2.94 -8.56
CA ALA A 135 -6.36 -4.22 -8.79
C ALA A 135 -6.73 -4.91 -7.46
N ARG A 136 -5.82 -4.92 -6.48
CA ARG A 136 -6.07 -5.49 -5.14
C ARG A 136 -7.13 -4.71 -4.36
N LEU A 137 -7.08 -3.38 -4.43
CA LEU A 137 -8.06 -2.50 -3.78
C LEU A 137 -9.46 -2.76 -4.32
N TYR A 138 -9.61 -2.87 -5.65
CA TYR A 138 -10.89 -3.12 -6.31
C TYR A 138 -11.42 -4.54 -6.10
N LEU A 139 -10.54 -5.53 -6.00
CA LEU A 139 -10.96 -6.91 -5.71
C LEU A 139 -11.77 -7.00 -4.40
N ASN A 140 -11.36 -6.23 -3.40
CA ASN A 140 -11.97 -6.23 -2.08
C ASN A 140 -12.94 -5.03 -1.83
N ALA A 141 -13.25 -4.25 -2.85
CA ALA A 141 -14.08 -3.05 -2.71
C ALA A 141 -15.45 -3.34 -2.08
N LYS A 142 -16.07 -4.48 -2.41
CA LYS A 142 -17.34 -4.88 -1.81
C LYS A 142 -17.26 -5.02 -0.29
N VAL A 143 -16.14 -5.54 0.22
CA VAL A 143 -15.90 -5.65 1.67
C VAL A 143 -15.60 -4.28 2.29
N TYR A 144 -14.87 -3.42 1.57
CA TYR A 144 -14.43 -2.14 2.11
C TYR A 144 -15.52 -1.07 2.09
N ILE A 145 -16.28 -0.99 1.00
CA ILE A 145 -17.23 0.10 0.73
C ILE A 145 -18.65 -0.36 0.36
N GLY A 146 -18.94 -1.67 0.41
CA GLY A 146 -20.25 -2.23 0.10
C GLY A 146 -20.60 -2.31 -1.39
N VAL A 147 -19.73 -1.81 -2.28
CA VAL A 147 -19.93 -1.79 -3.74
C VAL A 147 -18.83 -2.60 -4.40
N ASP A 148 -19.20 -3.51 -5.31
CA ASP A 148 -18.19 -4.25 -6.09
C ASP A 148 -17.58 -3.36 -7.18
N LYS A 149 -16.30 -3.63 -7.46
CA LYS A 149 -15.51 -2.99 -8.51
C LYS A 149 -14.73 -4.03 -9.33
N TYR A 150 -15.34 -5.17 -9.58
CA TYR A 150 -14.67 -6.29 -10.28
C TYR A 150 -14.26 -5.93 -11.72
N THR A 151 -15.04 -5.10 -12.42
CA THR A 151 -14.68 -4.61 -13.76
C THR A 151 -13.40 -3.77 -13.72
N ASP A 152 -13.31 -2.87 -12.73
CA ASP A 152 -12.08 -2.07 -12.51
C ASP A 152 -10.90 -2.98 -12.14
N CYS A 153 -11.12 -3.96 -11.25
CA CYS A 153 -10.11 -4.96 -10.89
C CYS A 153 -9.54 -5.68 -12.12
N ILE A 154 -10.42 -6.19 -13.00
CA ILE A 154 -10.03 -6.87 -14.24
C ILE A 154 -9.24 -5.92 -15.15
N THR A 155 -9.68 -4.67 -15.27
CA THR A 155 -9.00 -3.66 -16.09
C THR A 155 -7.57 -3.42 -15.62
N TYR A 156 -7.37 -3.22 -14.32
CA TYR A 156 -6.04 -3.01 -13.76
C TYR A 156 -5.17 -4.27 -13.75
N ALA A 157 -5.75 -5.44 -13.49
CA ALA A 157 -5.04 -6.71 -13.61
C ALA A 157 -4.52 -6.93 -15.05
N LYS A 158 -5.32 -6.61 -16.08
CA LYS A 158 -4.89 -6.67 -17.48
C LYS A 158 -3.74 -5.71 -17.79
N LYS A 159 -3.72 -4.49 -17.23
CA LYS A 159 -2.59 -3.56 -17.37
C LYS A 159 -1.29 -4.16 -16.81
N VAL A 160 -1.36 -4.78 -15.62
CA VAL A 160 -0.21 -5.45 -15.00
C VAL A 160 0.29 -6.61 -15.86
N ILE A 161 -0.61 -7.49 -16.34
CA ILE A 161 -0.27 -8.64 -17.19
C ILE A 161 0.35 -8.19 -18.52
N ALA A 162 -0.13 -7.09 -19.10
CA ALA A 162 0.39 -6.53 -20.35
C ALA A 162 1.73 -5.78 -20.18
N SER A 163 2.18 -5.54 -18.96
CA SER A 163 3.44 -4.84 -18.69
C SER A 163 4.67 -5.68 -19.03
N SER A 164 5.86 -5.13 -18.81
CA SER A 164 7.14 -5.85 -18.97
C SER A 164 7.47 -6.82 -17.82
N TYR A 165 6.65 -6.84 -16.76
CA TYR A 165 6.81 -7.80 -15.67
C TYR A 165 6.35 -9.20 -16.09
N ARG A 166 7.08 -10.21 -15.65
CA ARG A 166 6.76 -11.62 -15.89
C ARG A 166 6.94 -12.40 -14.62
N LEU A 167 6.14 -13.45 -14.47
CA LEU A 167 6.38 -14.43 -13.43
C LEU A 167 7.69 -15.15 -13.74
N ASN A 168 8.52 -15.35 -12.72
CA ASN A 168 9.70 -16.18 -12.88
C ASN A 168 9.25 -17.64 -12.90
N THR A 169 9.48 -18.33 -14.02
CA THR A 169 9.05 -19.73 -14.22
C THR A 169 10.16 -20.74 -13.97
N ASN A 170 11.37 -20.25 -13.72
CA ASN A 170 12.52 -21.12 -13.45
C ASN A 170 13.09 -20.84 -12.06
N ASP A 171 13.48 -21.89 -11.34
CA ASP A 171 14.32 -21.77 -10.16
C ASP A 171 15.74 -21.29 -10.54
N ALA A 172 16.59 -21.06 -9.54
CA ALA A 172 18.00 -20.66 -9.75
C ALA A 172 18.81 -21.69 -10.55
N ASN A 173 18.32 -22.92 -10.68
CA ASN A 173 18.96 -24.05 -11.40
C ASN A 173 18.31 -24.30 -12.77
N GLY A 174 17.34 -23.49 -13.20
CA GLY A 174 16.65 -23.64 -14.47
C GLY A 174 15.56 -24.72 -14.49
N ASN A 175 15.22 -25.30 -13.35
CA ASN A 175 14.15 -26.28 -13.20
C ASN A 175 12.82 -25.57 -12.94
N GLY A 176 11.86 -25.77 -13.80
CA GLY A 176 10.66 -24.98 -13.94
C GLY A 176 9.75 -24.88 -12.75
N THR A 177 9.93 -24.30 -11.64
CA THR A 177 8.98 -23.61 -10.78
C THR A 177 9.71 -22.82 -9.69
N ALA A 178 9.72 -21.50 -9.81
CA ALA A 178 10.28 -20.60 -8.78
C ALA A 178 9.26 -20.27 -7.67
N TYR A 179 8.26 -21.11 -7.46
CA TYR A 179 7.15 -20.82 -6.54
C TYR A 179 6.95 -21.87 -5.45
N ASP A 180 7.88 -22.79 -5.28
CA ASP A 180 7.84 -23.80 -4.21
C ASP A 180 8.54 -23.32 -2.94
#